data_adbae99f1874f60225051ef1f11780d2
#
_entry.id   adbae99f1874f60225051ef1f11780d2
#
_cell.length_a   1.000
_cell.length_b   1.000
_cell.length_c   1.000
_cell.angle_alpha   90.00
_cell.angle_beta   90.00
_cell.angle_gamma   90.00
#
_symmetry.space_group_name_H-M   'P 1'
#
loop_
_entity.id
_entity.type
_entity.pdbx_description
1 polymer ?
#
loop_
_entity_poly.entity_id
_entity_poly.type
_entity_poly.pdbx_seq_one_letter_code
_entity_poly.pdbx_strand_id
1 'polypeptide(L)'
;MALANGRALIVSTWDFGAAANAAAFAQWKKTGSLLDMVEAGARVPEADPENHSVGYAGYPDRDGHVTLDAIIMDDRGNLGAVAALEDFAHPISVARRVMEKTPHTFLVGQGAHQFAEAEGFEKVAMPTAESEKAWREWLKTAKYKPIANSENVRGSALDHDTIGIVACAPDGRLAGACTTSGMAFKLRGRVGDSPQSGSGLFVEAGVGAATATGVGEEVTRIAGSARVVSSMRAGMSPQEACREAVLHIAKLRGDAVRDAQVGFLAIDHNGQIGAFALQPGFTFAVTDTEGRTQVRASESLKKPAPGK
;
A
#
# COMPACT_ATOMS: atom_id res chain seq x y z
N MET A 1 6.73 18.33 10.94
CA MET A 1 8.05 18.69 11.51
C MET A 1 9.09 18.08 10.59
N ALA A 2 9.86 18.88 9.86
CA ALA A 2 10.90 18.37 8.99
C ALA A 2 11.88 17.49 9.80
N LEU A 3 12.42 16.45 9.19
CA LEU A 3 13.55 15.71 9.76
C LEU A 3 14.66 16.71 10.06
N ALA A 4 15.09 16.78 11.30
CA ALA A 4 15.99 17.81 11.80
C ALA A 4 17.38 17.81 11.17
N ASN A 5 17.69 17.16 10.08
CA ASN A 5 18.94 17.25 9.29
C ASN A 5 19.02 16.23 8.13
N GLY A 6 17.92 15.74 7.58
CA GLY A 6 18.01 14.83 6.44
C GLY A 6 16.75 14.82 5.59
N ARG A 7 16.93 14.73 4.29
CA ARG A 7 15.84 14.40 3.38
C ARG A 7 15.34 13.00 3.69
N ALA A 8 14.03 12.77 3.64
CA ALA A 8 13.50 11.43 3.68
C ALA A 8 13.96 10.68 2.42
N LEU A 9 14.40 9.44 2.59
CA LEU A 9 14.77 8.54 1.51
C LEU A 9 13.63 7.57 1.20
N ILE A 10 12.97 7.07 2.27
CA ILE A 10 11.89 6.09 2.16
C ILE A 10 10.78 6.49 3.13
N VAL A 11 9.54 6.41 2.67
CA VAL A 11 8.37 6.47 3.55
C VAL A 11 7.44 5.30 3.23
N SER A 12 6.84 4.71 4.26
CA SER A 12 5.90 3.59 4.10
C SER A 12 4.74 3.70 5.07
N THR A 13 3.59 3.20 4.67
CA THR A 13 2.38 3.20 5.48
C THR A 13 2.56 2.29 6.70
N TRP A 14 1.93 2.67 7.80
CA TRP A 14 1.82 1.97 9.08
C TRP A 14 3.15 1.81 9.84
N ASP A 15 3.09 1.33 11.06
CA ASP A 15 4.23 1.13 11.95
C ASP A 15 5.11 -0.05 11.53
N PHE A 16 4.51 -1.15 11.03
CA PHE A 16 5.26 -2.28 10.48
C PHE A 16 6.09 -1.89 9.24
N GLY A 17 5.78 -0.78 8.60
CA GLY A 17 6.62 -0.15 7.59
C GLY A 17 8.05 0.15 8.05
N ALA A 18 8.31 0.21 9.36
CA ALA A 18 9.67 0.38 9.87
C ALA A 18 10.59 -0.79 9.51
N ALA A 19 10.10 -2.03 9.61
CA ALA A 19 10.84 -3.22 9.19
C ALA A 19 11.03 -3.26 7.67
N ALA A 20 10.00 -2.90 6.92
CA ALA A 20 10.06 -2.78 5.45
C ALA A 20 11.12 -1.75 5.03
N ASN A 21 11.13 -0.58 5.64
CA ASN A 21 12.11 0.47 5.37
C ASN A 21 13.55 0.03 5.70
N ALA A 22 13.76 -0.74 6.76
CA ALA A 22 15.08 -1.26 7.11
C ALA A 22 15.63 -2.20 6.02
N ALA A 23 14.80 -3.11 5.51
CA ALA A 23 15.16 -4.00 4.40
C ALA A 23 15.39 -3.23 3.10
N ALA A 24 14.53 -2.27 2.80
CA ALA A 24 14.64 -1.37 1.65
C ALA A 24 15.97 -0.59 1.69
N PHE A 25 16.31 0.01 2.82
CA PHE A 25 17.55 0.75 3.00
C PHE A 25 18.80 -0.15 2.86
N ALA A 26 18.76 -1.35 3.43
CA ALA A 26 19.84 -2.32 3.27
C ALA A 26 20.06 -2.72 1.81
N GLN A 27 18.98 -2.86 1.04
CA GLN A 27 19.04 -3.17 -0.39
C GLN A 27 19.56 -1.97 -1.21
N TRP A 28 19.10 -0.75 -0.89
CA TRP A 28 19.62 0.48 -1.49
C TRP A 28 21.14 0.60 -1.35
N LYS A 29 21.65 0.32 -0.17
CA LYS A 29 23.12 0.35 0.07
C LYS A 29 23.91 -0.66 -0.77
N LYS A 30 23.28 -1.76 -1.18
CA LYS A 30 23.91 -2.81 -2.00
C LYS A 30 23.90 -2.46 -3.47
N THR A 31 22.79 -1.95 -4.00
CA THR A 31 22.54 -1.86 -5.43
C THR A 31 22.43 -0.43 -5.96
N GLY A 32 22.06 0.54 -5.14
CA GLY A 32 21.72 1.90 -5.58
C GLY A 32 20.48 1.98 -6.48
N SER A 33 19.71 0.90 -6.58
CA SER A 33 18.48 0.81 -7.36
C SER A 33 17.26 1.10 -6.50
N LEU A 34 16.45 2.09 -6.89
CA LEU A 34 15.20 2.41 -6.21
C LEU A 34 14.15 1.29 -6.35
N LEU A 35 14.09 0.62 -7.51
CA LEU A 35 13.19 -0.51 -7.71
C LEU A 35 13.56 -1.68 -6.81
N ASP A 36 14.86 -2.02 -6.68
CA ASP A 36 15.30 -3.06 -5.76
C ASP A 36 14.98 -2.69 -4.30
N MET A 37 15.11 -1.40 -3.97
CA MET A 37 14.81 -0.87 -2.65
C MET A 37 13.33 -1.09 -2.29
N VAL A 38 12.40 -0.58 -3.10
CA VAL A 38 10.97 -0.63 -2.79
C VAL A 38 10.43 -2.06 -2.86
N GLU A 39 10.95 -2.90 -3.76
CA GLU A 39 10.61 -4.33 -3.81
C GLU A 39 11.06 -5.04 -2.54
N ALA A 40 12.33 -4.86 -2.12
CA ALA A 40 12.85 -5.50 -0.91
C ALA A 40 12.06 -5.10 0.34
N GLY A 41 11.62 -3.84 0.42
CA GLY A 41 10.76 -3.37 1.50
C GLY A 41 9.38 -4.03 1.48
N ALA A 42 8.73 -4.07 0.32
CA ALA A 42 7.40 -4.65 0.16
C ALA A 42 7.38 -6.16 0.49
N ARG A 43 8.43 -6.88 0.15
CA ARG A 43 8.57 -8.32 0.45
C ARG A 43 8.58 -8.65 1.93
N VAL A 44 8.93 -7.72 2.82
CA VAL A 44 8.98 -7.96 4.26
C VAL A 44 7.59 -8.31 4.82
N PRO A 45 6.58 -7.43 4.73
CA PRO A 45 5.24 -7.79 5.20
C PRO A 45 4.55 -8.86 4.34
N GLU A 46 4.93 -9.02 3.06
CA GLU A 46 4.42 -10.11 2.23
C GLU A 46 4.81 -11.51 2.75
N ALA A 47 5.97 -11.62 3.41
CA ALA A 47 6.49 -12.87 3.98
C ALA A 47 6.17 -13.04 5.46
N ASP A 48 5.55 -12.07 6.12
CA ASP A 48 5.27 -12.10 7.54
C ASP A 48 4.04 -12.99 7.83
N PRO A 49 4.19 -14.11 8.58
CA PRO A 49 3.07 -15.00 8.90
C PRO A 49 2.04 -14.36 9.84
N GLU A 50 2.41 -13.32 10.57
CA GLU A 50 1.52 -12.60 11.50
C GLU A 50 0.77 -11.44 10.84
N ASN A 51 1.09 -11.13 9.57
CA ASN A 51 0.43 -10.06 8.84
C ASN A 51 -0.75 -10.61 8.03
N HIS A 52 -1.97 -10.33 8.47
CA HIS A 52 -3.18 -10.83 7.83
C HIS A 52 -3.80 -9.89 6.78
N SER A 53 -3.12 -8.78 6.46
CA SER A 53 -3.58 -7.80 5.48
C SER A 53 -2.64 -7.62 4.28
N VAL A 54 -1.42 -8.18 4.36
CA VAL A 54 -0.44 -8.15 3.27
C VAL A 54 0.17 -9.55 3.09
N GLY A 55 0.26 -10.02 1.85
CA GLY A 55 0.99 -11.24 1.50
C GLY A 55 0.24 -12.55 1.83
N TYR A 56 1.00 -13.63 1.91
CA TYR A 56 0.47 -15.01 1.88
C TYR A 56 -0.34 -15.39 3.11
N ALA A 57 -0.13 -14.73 4.25
CA ALA A 57 -0.87 -14.96 5.48
C ALA A 57 -2.16 -14.14 5.57
N GLY A 58 -2.50 -13.40 4.52
CA GLY A 58 -3.71 -12.58 4.44
C GLY A 58 -5.00 -13.37 4.66
N TYR A 59 -6.03 -12.68 5.15
CA TYR A 59 -7.36 -13.30 5.25
C TYR A 59 -7.93 -13.57 3.86
N PRO A 60 -8.54 -14.76 3.66
CA PRO A 60 -9.11 -15.12 2.36
C PRO A 60 -10.34 -14.29 2.02
N ASP A 61 -10.75 -14.39 0.75
CA ASP A 61 -12.05 -13.93 0.31
C ASP A 61 -13.18 -14.81 0.92
N ARG A 62 -14.44 -14.47 0.64
CA ARG A 62 -15.59 -15.21 1.20
C ARG A 62 -15.65 -16.68 0.78
N ASP A 63 -14.99 -17.03 -0.33
CA ASP A 63 -14.99 -18.39 -0.88
C ASP A 63 -13.75 -19.19 -0.43
N GLY A 64 -12.88 -18.60 0.42
CA GLY A 64 -11.76 -19.27 1.06
C GLY A 64 -10.42 -19.13 0.33
N HIS A 65 -10.30 -18.24 -0.65
CA HIS A 65 -9.08 -18.02 -1.42
C HIS A 65 -8.35 -16.75 -0.98
N VAL A 66 -7.07 -16.84 -0.69
CA VAL A 66 -6.21 -15.66 -0.52
C VAL A 66 -5.80 -15.16 -1.89
N THR A 67 -6.13 -13.91 -2.20
CA THR A 67 -5.77 -13.26 -3.45
C THR A 67 -4.97 -12.01 -3.17
N LEU A 68 -3.86 -11.84 -3.88
CA LEU A 68 -2.86 -10.82 -3.66
C LEU A 68 -2.83 -9.82 -4.82
N ASP A 69 -2.64 -8.55 -4.45
CA ASP A 69 -2.61 -7.43 -5.38
C ASP A 69 -1.32 -6.64 -5.16
N ALA A 70 -0.62 -6.25 -6.23
CA ALA A 70 0.59 -5.43 -6.12
C ALA A 70 0.84 -4.57 -7.36
N ILE A 71 1.52 -3.44 -7.15
CA ILE A 71 2.06 -2.57 -8.20
C ILE A 71 3.44 -2.07 -7.79
N ILE A 72 4.34 -1.94 -8.76
CA ILE A 72 5.62 -1.26 -8.65
C ILE A 72 5.76 -0.28 -9.79
N MET A 73 6.34 0.91 -9.52
CA MET A 73 6.46 1.97 -10.52
C MET A 73 7.73 2.79 -10.28
N ASP A 74 8.40 3.20 -11.36
CA ASP A 74 9.46 4.20 -11.34
C ASP A 74 8.99 5.56 -11.90
N ASP A 75 9.86 6.56 -11.79
CA ASP A 75 9.57 7.93 -12.24
C ASP A 75 9.69 8.13 -13.76
N ARG A 76 10.07 7.10 -14.51
CA ARG A 76 10.09 7.11 -15.98
C ARG A 76 8.77 6.63 -16.58
N GLY A 77 7.80 6.30 -15.73
CA GLY A 77 6.52 5.75 -16.13
C GLY A 77 6.53 4.24 -16.40
N ASN A 78 7.66 3.54 -16.11
CA ASN A 78 7.66 2.09 -16.12
C ASN A 78 6.86 1.59 -14.92
N LEU A 79 5.95 0.68 -15.16
CA LEU A 79 5.14 0.08 -14.10
C LEU A 79 4.80 -1.37 -14.43
N GLY A 80 4.61 -2.17 -13.39
CA GLY A 80 4.05 -3.50 -13.49
C GLY A 80 3.11 -3.74 -12.32
N ALA A 81 2.02 -4.43 -12.59
CA ALA A 81 1.02 -4.75 -11.58
C ALA A 81 0.48 -6.17 -11.76
N VAL A 82 0.04 -6.76 -10.65
CA VAL A 82 -0.74 -7.99 -10.62
C VAL A 82 -1.93 -7.81 -9.68
N ALA A 83 -3.04 -8.46 -10.00
CA ALA A 83 -4.21 -8.51 -9.13
C ALA A 83 -4.85 -9.90 -9.11
N ALA A 84 -5.51 -10.21 -8.01
CA ALA A 84 -6.11 -11.51 -7.77
C ALA A 84 -5.13 -12.68 -8.03
N LEU A 85 -3.86 -12.49 -7.67
CA LEU A 85 -2.81 -13.51 -7.76
C LEU A 85 -2.95 -14.47 -6.59
N GLU A 86 -2.95 -15.77 -6.87
CA GLU A 86 -3.01 -16.85 -5.88
C GLU A 86 -1.68 -17.63 -5.88
N ASP A 87 -1.39 -18.31 -4.78
CA ASP A 87 -0.30 -19.30 -4.62
C ASP A 87 1.14 -18.76 -4.68
N PHE A 88 1.38 -17.46 -4.65
CA PHE A 88 2.73 -16.88 -4.65
C PHE A 88 2.89 -15.85 -3.52
N ALA A 89 3.92 -16.05 -2.67
CA ALA A 89 4.12 -15.22 -1.48
C ALA A 89 4.42 -13.74 -1.80
N HIS A 90 5.07 -13.46 -2.95
CA HIS A 90 5.60 -12.15 -3.28
C HIS A 90 4.98 -11.57 -4.55
N PRO A 91 3.72 -11.08 -4.49
CA PRO A 91 3.08 -10.44 -5.64
C PRO A 91 3.85 -9.22 -6.16
N ILE A 92 4.58 -8.50 -5.31
CA ILE A 92 5.40 -7.36 -5.75
C ILE A 92 6.52 -7.78 -6.70
N SER A 93 7.14 -8.94 -6.48
CA SER A 93 8.19 -9.45 -7.36
C SER A 93 7.60 -9.93 -8.69
N VAL A 94 6.40 -10.50 -8.69
CA VAL A 94 5.69 -10.86 -9.93
C VAL A 94 5.31 -9.59 -10.70
N ALA A 95 4.79 -8.56 -10.03
CA ALA A 95 4.48 -7.26 -10.63
C ALA A 95 5.72 -6.63 -11.28
N ARG A 96 6.87 -6.65 -10.59
CA ARG A 96 8.14 -6.19 -11.17
C ARG A 96 8.54 -6.99 -12.42
N ARG A 97 8.34 -8.30 -12.40
CA ARG A 97 8.64 -9.15 -13.55
C ARG A 97 7.74 -8.83 -14.75
N VAL A 98 6.46 -8.49 -14.51
CA VAL A 98 5.56 -8.00 -15.56
C VAL A 98 6.14 -6.76 -16.23
N MET A 99 6.58 -5.77 -15.44
CA MET A 99 7.20 -4.55 -15.95
C MET A 99 8.46 -4.80 -16.77
N GLU A 100 9.34 -5.71 -16.31
CA GLU A 100 10.66 -5.92 -16.90
C GLU A 100 10.66 -6.87 -18.11
N LYS A 101 9.69 -7.79 -18.19
CA LYS A 101 9.70 -8.90 -19.16
C LYS A 101 8.59 -8.86 -20.19
N THR A 102 7.64 -7.95 -20.05
CA THR A 102 6.49 -7.87 -20.96
C THR A 102 6.25 -6.44 -21.43
N PRO A 103 5.54 -6.24 -22.55
CA PRO A 103 5.07 -4.91 -22.95
C PRO A 103 3.82 -4.47 -22.18
N HIS A 104 3.31 -5.32 -21.29
CA HIS A 104 2.09 -5.09 -20.54
C HIS A 104 2.39 -4.46 -19.18
N THR A 105 1.41 -3.74 -18.65
CA THR A 105 1.53 -3.09 -17.35
C THR A 105 0.76 -3.80 -16.25
N PHE A 106 -0.18 -4.72 -16.61
CA PHE A 106 -1.06 -5.30 -15.62
C PHE A 106 -1.55 -6.70 -16.05
N LEU A 107 -1.32 -7.72 -15.22
CA LEU A 107 -1.84 -9.06 -15.38
C LEU A 107 -2.75 -9.41 -14.19
N VAL A 108 -3.81 -10.20 -14.42
CA VAL A 108 -4.80 -10.53 -13.39
C VAL A 108 -5.14 -12.01 -13.33
N GLY A 109 -5.47 -12.51 -12.12
CA GLY A 109 -6.03 -13.83 -11.86
C GLY A 109 -5.21 -14.96 -12.49
N GLN A 110 -5.87 -15.88 -13.18
CA GLN A 110 -5.23 -17.05 -13.80
C GLN A 110 -4.11 -16.69 -14.79
N GLY A 111 -4.23 -15.56 -15.50
CA GLY A 111 -3.17 -15.10 -16.40
C GLY A 111 -1.91 -14.66 -15.65
N ALA A 112 -2.07 -13.94 -14.55
CA ALA A 112 -0.96 -13.57 -13.66
C ALA A 112 -0.32 -14.81 -13.02
N HIS A 113 -1.12 -15.79 -12.61
CA HIS A 113 -0.65 -17.05 -12.05
C HIS A 113 0.22 -17.85 -13.06
N GLN A 114 -0.27 -18.03 -14.29
CA GLN A 114 0.47 -18.71 -15.36
C GLN A 114 1.79 -17.99 -15.69
N PHE A 115 1.78 -16.67 -15.71
CA PHE A 115 2.99 -15.87 -15.92
C PHE A 115 3.98 -16.08 -14.78
N ALA A 116 3.55 -16.07 -13.52
CA ALA A 116 4.42 -16.31 -12.37
C ALA A 116 5.05 -17.70 -12.41
N GLU A 117 4.29 -18.76 -12.77
CA GLU A 117 4.82 -20.09 -12.98
C GLU A 117 5.89 -20.13 -14.09
N ALA A 118 5.59 -19.52 -15.23
CA ALA A 118 6.51 -19.49 -16.37
C ALA A 118 7.82 -18.74 -16.06
N GLU A 119 7.76 -17.71 -15.19
CA GLU A 119 8.93 -16.98 -14.70
C GLU A 119 9.66 -17.66 -13.53
N GLY A 120 9.22 -18.85 -13.12
CA GLY A 120 9.90 -19.68 -12.11
C GLY A 120 9.68 -19.27 -10.66
N PHE A 121 8.61 -18.54 -10.36
CA PHE A 121 8.25 -18.26 -8.96
C PHE A 121 7.77 -19.53 -8.25
N GLU A 122 8.23 -19.71 -7.01
CA GLU A 122 7.83 -20.86 -6.19
C GLU A 122 6.44 -20.67 -5.61
N LYS A 123 5.62 -21.72 -5.69
CA LYS A 123 4.28 -21.73 -5.07
C LYS A 123 4.36 -21.92 -3.58
N VAL A 124 3.44 -21.28 -2.88
CA VAL A 124 3.22 -21.43 -1.44
C VAL A 124 1.77 -21.81 -1.18
N ALA A 125 1.55 -22.61 -0.14
CA ALA A 125 0.21 -23.00 0.25
C ALA A 125 -0.53 -21.80 0.90
N MET A 126 -1.71 -21.47 0.39
CA MET A 126 -2.63 -20.45 0.91
C MET A 126 -4.06 -21.01 0.93
N PRO A 127 -4.88 -20.62 1.91
CA PRO A 127 -4.58 -19.84 3.10
C PRO A 127 -3.68 -20.58 4.11
N THR A 128 -3.06 -19.85 5.04
CA THR A 128 -2.41 -20.44 6.21
C THR A 128 -3.47 -21.08 7.13
N ALA A 129 -3.05 -21.96 8.03
CA ALA A 129 -3.97 -22.62 8.97
C ALA A 129 -4.73 -21.59 9.86
N GLU A 130 -4.08 -20.48 10.22
CA GLU A 130 -4.69 -19.41 11.01
C GLU A 130 -5.70 -18.61 10.19
N SER A 131 -5.36 -18.21 8.98
CA SER A 131 -6.27 -17.51 8.07
C SER A 131 -7.47 -18.37 7.69
N GLU A 132 -7.27 -19.67 7.47
CA GLU A 132 -8.37 -20.63 7.23
C GLU A 132 -9.29 -20.76 8.44
N LYS A 133 -8.72 -20.84 9.64
CA LYS A 133 -9.50 -20.87 10.89
C LYS A 133 -10.35 -19.61 11.06
N ALA A 134 -9.78 -18.44 10.82
CA ALA A 134 -10.50 -17.17 10.90
C ALA A 134 -11.65 -17.10 9.88
N TRP A 135 -11.43 -17.57 8.65
CA TRP A 135 -12.46 -17.68 7.62
C TRP A 135 -13.60 -18.62 8.02
N ARG A 136 -13.29 -19.82 8.52
CA ARG A 136 -14.29 -20.79 8.99
C ARG A 136 -15.11 -20.23 10.16
N GLU A 137 -14.51 -19.45 11.04
CA GLU A 137 -15.22 -18.79 12.14
C GLU A 137 -16.15 -17.68 11.63
N TRP A 138 -15.65 -16.87 10.69
CA TRP A 138 -16.46 -15.85 10.02
C TRP A 138 -17.70 -16.44 9.34
N LEU A 139 -17.57 -17.59 8.64
CA LEU A 139 -18.68 -18.26 7.96
C LEU A 139 -19.86 -18.60 8.90
N LYS A 140 -19.61 -18.87 10.18
CA LYS A 140 -20.67 -19.21 11.17
C LYS A 140 -21.63 -18.05 11.41
N THR A 141 -21.18 -16.82 11.27
CA THR A 141 -21.95 -15.61 11.57
C THR A 141 -22.14 -14.71 10.37
N ALA A 142 -21.60 -15.09 9.24
CA ALA A 142 -21.57 -14.30 8.01
C ALA A 142 -23.00 -14.01 7.52
N LYS A 143 -23.46 -12.81 7.81
CA LYS A 143 -24.51 -12.15 7.01
C LYS A 143 -23.74 -11.26 6.07
N TYR A 144 -23.60 -11.68 4.80
CA TYR A 144 -22.82 -10.94 3.84
C TYR A 144 -23.38 -9.51 3.70
N LYS A 145 -22.77 -8.60 4.43
CA LYS A 145 -22.77 -7.17 4.10
C LYS A 145 -21.31 -6.85 3.79
N PRO A 146 -21.01 -6.21 2.64
CA PRO A 146 -19.69 -5.68 2.43
C PRO A 146 -19.40 -4.72 3.59
N ILE A 147 -18.56 -5.15 4.54
CA ILE A 147 -18.14 -4.31 5.66
C ILE A 147 -16.93 -3.54 5.12
N ALA A 148 -17.15 -2.28 4.78
CA ALA A 148 -16.07 -1.33 4.67
C ALA A 148 -15.51 -1.16 6.09
N ASN A 149 -14.26 -1.57 6.32
CA ASN A 149 -13.51 -1.53 7.58
C ASN A 149 -13.79 -2.68 8.56
N SER A 150 -13.28 -3.86 8.24
CA SER A 150 -13.14 -4.94 9.22
C SER A 150 -12.28 -4.51 10.43
N GLU A 151 -11.35 -3.60 10.23
CA GLU A 151 -10.46 -3.05 11.25
C GLU A 151 -11.21 -2.29 12.35
N ASN A 152 -12.25 -1.54 12.00
CA ASN A 152 -13.07 -0.80 12.97
C ASN A 152 -13.99 -1.68 13.81
N VAL A 153 -14.26 -2.90 13.37
CA VAL A 153 -15.15 -3.84 14.09
C VAL A 153 -14.41 -4.57 15.21
N ARG A 154 -13.08 -4.70 15.13
CA ARG A 154 -12.27 -5.44 16.11
C ARG A 154 -11.43 -4.57 17.04
N GLY A 155 -11.27 -3.29 16.78
CA GLY A 155 -10.53 -2.36 17.65
C GLY A 155 -9.06 -2.77 17.88
N SER A 156 -8.49 -3.57 17.00
CA SER A 156 -7.09 -3.97 17.08
C SER A 156 -6.24 -3.01 16.27
N ALA A 157 -5.23 -2.43 16.91
CA ALA A 157 -4.22 -1.59 16.27
C ALA A 157 -3.29 -2.39 15.31
N LEU A 158 -3.62 -3.65 15.02
CA LEU A 158 -2.78 -4.61 14.30
C LEU A 158 -3.35 -5.06 12.94
N ASP A 159 -4.58 -4.65 12.59
CA ASP A 159 -5.20 -4.97 11.30
C ASP A 159 -4.97 -3.83 10.30
N HIS A 160 -3.78 -3.75 9.72
CA HIS A 160 -3.39 -2.72 8.75
C HIS A 160 -3.44 -3.26 7.33
N ASP A 161 -4.18 -2.59 6.44
CA ASP A 161 -4.68 -3.14 5.18
C ASP A 161 -3.69 -3.22 4.02
N THR A 162 -2.70 -2.37 3.98
CA THR A 162 -1.89 -2.20 2.76
C THR A 162 -0.55 -1.60 3.11
N ILE A 163 0.53 -2.19 2.60
CA ILE A 163 1.79 -1.47 2.59
C ILE A 163 1.96 -0.73 1.28
N GLY A 164 2.08 0.59 1.37
CA GLY A 164 2.58 1.45 0.32
C GLY A 164 3.95 1.99 0.71
N ILE A 165 4.89 1.93 -0.22
CA ILE A 165 6.26 2.42 -0.04
C ILE A 165 6.56 3.39 -1.18
N VAL A 166 7.00 4.59 -0.85
CA VAL A 166 7.52 5.54 -1.84
C VAL A 166 8.89 6.03 -1.41
N ALA A 167 9.80 6.16 -2.38
CA ALA A 167 11.20 6.50 -2.14
C ALA A 167 11.67 7.62 -3.06
N CYS A 168 12.57 8.45 -2.53
CA CYS A 168 13.22 9.55 -3.24
C CYS A 168 14.74 9.46 -3.04
N ALA A 169 15.48 9.20 -4.10
CA ALA A 169 16.94 9.21 -4.06
C ALA A 169 17.49 10.63 -3.86
N PRO A 170 18.76 10.77 -3.40
CA PRO A 170 19.39 12.08 -3.23
C PRO A 170 19.43 12.95 -4.48
N ASP A 171 19.40 12.34 -5.66
CA ASP A 171 19.36 13.01 -6.98
C ASP A 171 17.93 13.37 -7.44
N GLY A 172 16.90 13.10 -6.63
CA GLY A 172 15.51 13.43 -6.89
C GLY A 172 14.75 12.39 -7.72
N ARG A 173 15.37 11.25 -8.09
CA ARG A 173 14.67 10.12 -8.72
C ARG A 173 13.72 9.45 -7.72
N LEU A 174 12.66 8.90 -8.24
CA LEU A 174 11.55 8.37 -7.44
C LEU A 174 11.17 6.95 -7.87
N ALA A 175 10.72 6.15 -6.93
CA ALA A 175 10.03 4.89 -7.19
C ALA A 175 9.03 4.60 -6.07
N GLY A 176 8.11 3.68 -6.33
CA GLY A 176 7.16 3.22 -5.32
C GLY A 176 6.70 1.79 -5.56
N ALA A 177 6.15 1.22 -4.50
CA ALA A 177 5.52 -0.09 -4.46
C ALA A 177 4.28 -0.04 -3.58
N CYS A 178 3.25 -0.78 -3.95
CA CYS A 178 2.05 -0.96 -3.13
C CYS A 178 1.62 -2.41 -3.23
N THR A 179 1.34 -3.07 -2.09
CA THR A 179 0.95 -4.48 -2.05
C THR A 179 0.02 -4.78 -0.89
N THR A 180 -0.89 -5.73 -1.09
CA THR A 180 -1.95 -6.09 -0.14
C THR A 180 -2.51 -7.48 -0.43
N SER A 181 -3.13 -8.11 0.59
CA SER A 181 -4.09 -9.21 0.40
C SER A 181 -5.53 -8.72 0.27
N GLY A 182 -5.74 -7.41 0.34
CA GLY A 182 -7.05 -6.77 0.26
C GLY A 182 -7.89 -6.92 1.52
N MET A 183 -9.16 -6.58 1.40
CA MET A 183 -10.12 -6.65 2.51
C MET A 183 -10.40 -8.11 2.90
N ALA A 184 -10.43 -8.38 4.21
CA ALA A 184 -10.80 -9.69 4.74
C ALA A 184 -12.21 -10.10 4.30
N PHE A 185 -12.36 -11.36 3.87
CA PHE A 185 -13.63 -11.96 3.46
C PHE A 185 -14.35 -11.20 2.33
N LYS A 186 -13.57 -10.51 1.50
CA LYS A 186 -14.05 -9.78 0.31
C LYS A 186 -14.82 -10.68 -0.64
N LEU A 187 -15.59 -10.10 -1.54
CA LEU A 187 -16.17 -10.83 -2.67
C LEU A 187 -15.08 -11.47 -3.51
N ARG A 188 -15.28 -12.71 -3.96
CA ARG A 188 -14.39 -13.35 -4.94
C ARG A 188 -14.25 -12.45 -6.16
N GLY A 189 -12.99 -12.13 -6.54
CA GLY A 189 -12.69 -11.23 -7.64
C GLY A 189 -12.69 -9.73 -7.30
N ARG A 190 -12.95 -9.35 -6.03
CA ARG A 190 -12.77 -7.95 -5.61
C ARG A 190 -11.30 -7.58 -5.63
N VAL A 191 -10.99 -6.47 -6.29
CA VAL A 191 -9.70 -5.81 -6.31
C VAL A 191 -9.88 -4.38 -5.78
N GLY A 192 -9.04 -3.97 -4.83
CA GLY A 192 -9.01 -2.61 -4.29
C GLY A 192 -8.19 -1.64 -5.14
N ASP A 193 -7.75 -0.56 -4.52
CA ASP A 193 -6.91 0.47 -5.14
C ASP A 193 -5.46 0.02 -5.37
N SER A 194 -4.95 -0.86 -4.52
CA SER A 194 -3.51 -1.14 -4.39
C SER A 194 -2.81 -1.51 -5.69
N PRO A 195 -3.35 -2.33 -6.63
CA PRO A 195 -2.66 -2.66 -7.87
C PRO A 195 -2.94 -1.67 -9.01
N GLN A 196 -3.77 -0.66 -8.76
CA GLN A 196 -4.21 0.29 -9.79
C GLN A 196 -3.30 1.51 -9.83
N SER A 197 -2.62 1.71 -10.97
CA SER A 197 -1.86 2.95 -11.22
C SER A 197 -2.76 4.18 -11.10
N GLY A 198 -2.33 5.15 -10.31
CA GLY A 198 -3.09 6.35 -10.03
C GLY A 198 -4.02 6.24 -8.82
N SER A 199 -4.37 5.03 -8.39
CA SER A 199 -5.19 4.81 -7.17
C SER A 199 -4.30 4.48 -5.98
N GLY A 200 -3.80 3.25 -5.84
CA GLY A 200 -2.95 2.84 -4.72
C GLY A 200 -1.53 3.39 -4.78
N LEU A 201 -1.02 3.64 -5.99
CA LEU A 201 0.32 4.18 -6.21
C LEU A 201 0.35 5.09 -7.45
N PHE A 202 1.11 6.18 -7.37
CA PHE A 202 1.51 6.96 -8.52
C PHE A 202 2.86 7.63 -8.31
N VAL A 203 3.70 7.61 -9.36
CA VAL A 203 5.06 8.19 -9.34
C VAL A 203 5.26 9.06 -10.58
N GLU A 204 5.82 10.26 -10.41
CA GLU A 204 6.07 11.20 -11.50
C GLU A 204 7.40 11.92 -11.34
N ALA A 205 8.23 11.85 -12.38
CA ALA A 205 9.54 12.50 -12.43
C ALA A 205 9.45 14.01 -12.16
N GLY A 206 10.35 14.51 -11.31
CA GLY A 206 10.45 15.93 -11.00
C GLY A 206 9.30 16.49 -10.15
N VAL A 207 8.32 15.65 -9.77
CA VAL A 207 7.18 16.03 -8.93
C VAL A 207 7.24 15.28 -7.62
N GLY A 208 6.94 13.98 -7.63
CA GLY A 208 6.85 13.19 -6.41
C GLY A 208 6.20 11.83 -6.63
N ALA A 209 5.99 11.14 -5.52
CA ALA A 209 5.31 9.86 -5.45
C ALA A 209 4.29 9.86 -4.31
N ALA A 210 3.18 9.17 -4.52
CA ALA A 210 2.14 9.01 -3.51
C ALA A 210 1.60 7.59 -3.50
N THR A 211 1.19 7.15 -2.32
CA THR A 211 0.51 5.87 -2.08
C THR A 211 -0.67 6.06 -1.14
N ALA A 212 -1.60 5.12 -1.17
CA ALA A 212 -2.81 5.14 -0.36
C ALA A 212 -2.98 3.84 0.44
N THR A 213 -3.80 3.91 1.48
CA THR A 213 -4.19 2.77 2.31
C THR A 213 -5.61 2.96 2.85
N GLY A 214 -6.24 1.88 3.32
CA GLY A 214 -7.59 1.87 3.88
C GLY A 214 -8.64 1.41 2.88
N VAL A 215 -9.81 2.05 2.85
CA VAL A 215 -10.93 1.63 1.99
C VAL A 215 -10.62 1.94 0.53
N GLY A 216 -10.14 0.93 -0.19
CA GLY A 216 -9.67 1.03 -1.57
C GLY A 216 -10.70 1.58 -2.56
N GLU A 217 -11.97 1.30 -2.35
CA GLU A 217 -13.07 1.81 -3.17
C GLU A 217 -13.13 3.34 -3.16
N GLU A 218 -12.89 3.96 -2.00
CA GLU A 218 -12.92 5.42 -1.88
C GLU A 218 -11.69 6.07 -2.51
N VAL A 219 -10.54 5.40 -2.44
CA VAL A 219 -9.31 5.82 -3.13
C VAL A 219 -9.48 5.73 -4.65
N THR A 220 -10.02 4.61 -5.13
CA THR A 220 -10.25 4.37 -6.58
C THR A 220 -11.21 5.38 -7.19
N ARG A 221 -12.28 5.77 -6.47
CA ARG A 221 -13.28 6.75 -6.96
C ARG A 221 -12.67 8.08 -7.37
N ILE A 222 -11.55 8.47 -6.81
CA ILE A 222 -10.91 9.76 -7.06
C ILE A 222 -9.55 9.66 -7.75
N ALA A 223 -9.09 8.43 -8.11
CA ALA A 223 -7.73 8.16 -8.57
C ALA A 223 -6.70 8.77 -7.58
N GLY A 224 -6.80 8.37 -6.31
CA GLY A 224 -6.30 9.12 -5.16
C GLY A 224 -4.83 9.49 -5.20
N SER A 225 -3.92 8.53 -5.49
CA SER A 225 -2.49 8.82 -5.54
C SER A 225 -2.11 9.72 -6.71
N ALA A 226 -2.73 9.56 -7.89
CA ALA A 226 -2.52 10.47 -9.02
C ALA A 226 -3.04 11.87 -8.71
N ARG A 227 -4.16 11.99 -7.99
CA ARG A 227 -4.68 13.27 -7.52
C ARG A 227 -3.68 13.97 -6.59
N VAL A 228 -3.11 13.27 -5.62
CA VAL A 228 -2.08 13.82 -4.71
C VAL A 228 -0.89 14.33 -5.51
N VAL A 229 -0.33 13.51 -6.43
CA VAL A 229 0.81 13.92 -7.27
C VAL A 229 0.44 15.09 -8.20
N SER A 230 -0.76 15.11 -8.77
CA SER A 230 -1.25 16.23 -9.58
C SER A 230 -1.35 17.53 -8.78
N SER A 231 -1.79 17.46 -7.51
CA SER A 231 -1.83 18.62 -6.61
C SER A 231 -0.43 19.12 -6.26
N MET A 232 0.54 18.21 -6.06
CA MET A 232 1.96 18.57 -5.89
C MET A 232 2.52 19.25 -7.15
N ARG A 233 2.20 18.74 -8.35
CA ARG A 233 2.58 19.37 -9.63
C ARG A 233 2.01 20.79 -9.77
N ALA A 234 0.83 21.04 -9.21
CA ALA A 234 0.21 22.36 -9.16
C ALA A 234 0.79 23.28 -8.07
N GLY A 235 1.81 22.85 -7.33
CA GLY A 235 2.55 23.65 -6.35
C GLY A 235 2.16 23.42 -4.89
N MET A 236 1.27 22.48 -4.57
CA MET A 236 0.98 22.12 -3.18
C MET A 236 2.16 21.34 -2.57
N SER A 237 2.42 21.53 -1.29
CA SER A 237 3.29 20.63 -0.53
C SER A 237 2.68 19.21 -0.46
N PRO A 238 3.49 18.16 -0.23
CA PRO A 238 2.96 16.80 -0.04
C PRO A 238 1.88 16.70 1.05
N GLN A 239 2.05 17.48 2.15
CA GLN A 239 1.08 17.52 3.24
C GLN A 239 -0.27 18.11 2.80
N GLU A 240 -0.24 19.24 2.08
CA GLU A 240 -1.44 19.88 1.56
C GLU A 240 -2.14 19.01 0.51
N ALA A 241 -1.37 18.35 -0.36
CA ALA A 241 -1.89 17.48 -1.39
C ALA A 241 -2.60 16.24 -0.79
N CYS A 242 -2.00 15.58 0.21
CA CYS A 242 -2.65 14.48 0.92
C CYS A 242 -3.95 14.94 1.62
N ARG A 243 -3.91 16.11 2.27
CA ARG A 243 -5.07 16.69 2.93
C ARG A 243 -6.18 17.01 1.92
N GLU A 244 -5.85 17.59 0.76
CA GLU A 244 -6.81 17.89 -0.30
C GLU A 244 -7.54 16.65 -0.79
N ALA A 245 -6.82 15.54 -1.04
CA ALA A 245 -7.39 14.28 -1.48
C ALA A 245 -8.41 13.72 -0.46
N VAL A 246 -8.07 13.72 0.83
CA VAL A 246 -8.99 13.29 1.89
C VAL A 246 -10.22 14.20 2.00
N LEU A 247 -10.05 15.53 1.92
CA LEU A 247 -11.15 16.47 1.94
C LEU A 247 -12.09 16.27 0.73
N HIS A 248 -11.51 15.92 -0.43
CA HIS A 248 -12.29 15.64 -1.63
C HIS A 248 -13.15 14.38 -1.45
N ILE A 249 -12.61 13.29 -0.89
CA ILE A 249 -13.39 12.09 -0.55
C ILE A 249 -14.52 12.46 0.41
N ALA A 250 -14.21 13.16 1.50
CA ALA A 250 -15.21 13.55 2.49
C ALA A 250 -16.33 14.39 1.88
N LYS A 251 -16.00 15.35 1.02
CA LYS A 251 -16.97 16.18 0.31
C LYS A 251 -17.83 15.38 -0.67
N LEU A 252 -17.22 14.46 -1.42
CA LEU A 252 -17.91 13.66 -2.44
C LEU A 252 -18.87 12.65 -1.82
N ARG A 253 -18.46 12.04 -0.70
CA ARG A 253 -19.13 10.87 -0.12
C ARG A 253 -19.97 11.17 1.12
N GLY A 254 -19.73 12.31 1.79
CA GLY A 254 -20.48 12.72 2.97
C GLY A 254 -20.56 11.63 4.06
N ASP A 255 -21.78 11.30 4.48
CA ASP A 255 -22.02 10.31 5.54
C ASP A 255 -21.63 8.88 5.16
N ALA A 256 -21.51 8.55 3.88
CA ALA A 256 -21.13 7.21 3.44
C ALA A 256 -19.70 6.80 3.86
N VAL A 257 -18.85 7.78 4.19
CA VAL A 257 -17.48 7.56 4.68
C VAL A 257 -17.31 7.94 6.14
N ARG A 258 -18.41 8.02 6.90
CA ARG A 258 -18.36 8.42 8.33
C ARG A 258 -17.38 7.57 9.13
N ASP A 259 -17.36 6.27 8.89
CA ASP A 259 -16.56 5.29 9.63
C ASP A 259 -15.44 4.68 8.77
N ALA A 260 -15.25 5.18 7.54
CA ALA A 260 -14.22 4.72 6.64
C ALA A 260 -12.83 5.27 7.03
N GLN A 261 -11.79 4.43 6.99
CA GLN A 261 -10.41 4.89 7.04
C GLN A 261 -9.86 5.00 5.62
N VAL A 262 -9.24 6.12 5.32
CA VAL A 262 -8.43 6.34 4.11
C VAL A 262 -7.26 7.19 4.52
N GLY A 263 -6.05 6.79 4.15
CA GLY A 263 -4.82 7.55 4.38
C GLY A 263 -4.03 7.71 3.08
N PHE A 264 -3.44 8.87 2.89
CA PHE A 264 -2.48 9.14 1.83
C PHE A 264 -1.12 9.46 2.43
N LEU A 265 -0.07 8.98 1.77
CA LEU A 265 1.32 9.22 2.10
C LEU A 265 2.06 9.63 0.82
N ALA A 266 2.82 10.70 0.88
CA ALA A 266 3.52 11.23 -0.29
C ALA A 266 4.93 11.73 0.06
N ILE A 267 5.81 11.70 -0.94
CA ILE A 267 7.15 12.28 -0.91
C ILE A 267 7.37 13.06 -2.21
N ASP A 268 7.92 14.27 -2.13
CA ASP A 268 8.31 15.02 -3.32
C ASP A 268 9.75 14.68 -3.77
N HIS A 269 10.14 15.18 -4.95
CA HIS A 269 11.48 15.01 -5.51
C HIS A 269 12.61 15.67 -4.68
N ASN A 270 12.26 16.49 -3.67
CA ASN A 270 13.19 17.09 -2.71
C ASN A 270 13.27 16.31 -1.38
N GLY A 271 12.51 15.21 -1.24
CA GLY A 271 12.43 14.42 -0.02
C GLY A 271 11.56 15.06 1.09
N GLN A 272 10.69 16.02 0.75
CA GLN A 272 9.64 16.49 1.66
C GLN A 272 8.52 15.46 1.69
N ILE A 273 7.94 15.25 2.86
CA ILE A 273 6.89 14.25 3.07
C ILE A 273 5.58 14.89 3.49
N GLY A 274 4.49 14.21 3.19
CA GLY A 274 3.15 14.53 3.69
C GLY A 274 2.35 13.28 3.94
N ALA A 275 1.53 13.31 4.99
CA ALA A 275 0.60 12.24 5.32
C ALA A 275 -0.67 12.81 5.92
N PHE A 276 -1.82 12.36 5.44
CA PHE A 276 -3.11 12.79 5.98
C PHE A 276 -4.14 11.68 5.85
N ALA A 277 -5.01 11.55 6.85
CA ALA A 277 -6.03 10.51 6.88
C ALA A 277 -7.43 11.05 7.16
N LEU A 278 -8.44 10.23 6.85
CA LEU A 278 -9.84 10.55 7.14
C LEU A 278 -10.14 10.37 8.64
N GLN A 279 -9.68 9.26 9.22
CA GLN A 279 -9.81 8.92 10.64
C GLN A 279 -8.47 9.07 11.34
N PRO A 280 -8.44 9.28 12.67
CA PRO A 280 -7.23 9.19 13.46
C PRO A 280 -6.68 7.75 13.49
N GLY A 281 -5.39 7.61 13.81
CA GLY A 281 -4.73 6.31 14.00
C GLY A 281 -3.83 5.88 12.83
N PHE A 282 -3.88 6.55 11.69
CA PHE A 282 -2.93 6.28 10.62
C PHE A 282 -1.51 6.66 11.04
N THR A 283 -0.59 5.71 10.96
CA THR A 283 0.83 5.89 11.20
C THR A 283 1.64 5.65 9.93
N PHE A 284 2.86 6.12 9.89
CA PHE A 284 3.78 5.89 8.77
C PHE A 284 5.23 5.89 9.26
N ALA A 285 6.06 5.07 8.62
CA ALA A 285 7.49 5.02 8.89
C ALA A 285 8.25 5.92 7.92
N VAL A 286 9.26 6.61 8.42
CA VAL A 286 10.16 7.48 7.64
C VAL A 286 11.59 7.06 7.90
N THR A 287 12.36 6.81 6.85
CA THR A 287 13.80 6.54 6.93
C THR A 287 14.56 7.60 6.15
N ASP A 288 15.55 8.20 6.79
CA ASP A 288 16.40 9.22 6.17
C ASP A 288 17.56 8.60 5.37
N THR A 289 18.38 9.48 4.78
CA THR A 289 19.55 9.08 3.98
C THR A 289 20.67 8.42 4.81
N GLU A 290 20.60 8.51 6.13
CA GLU A 290 21.54 7.86 7.05
C GLU A 290 21.00 6.51 7.57
N GLY A 291 19.78 6.14 7.20
CA GLY A 291 19.11 4.90 7.60
C GLY A 291 18.43 4.97 8.96
N ARG A 292 18.25 6.15 9.53
CA ARG A 292 17.50 6.32 10.79
C ARG A 292 16.02 6.26 10.49
N THR A 293 15.31 5.36 11.16
CA THR A 293 13.88 5.15 10.98
C THR A 293 13.08 5.70 12.16
N GLN A 294 11.97 6.36 11.87
CA GLN A 294 11.00 6.86 12.84
C GLN A 294 9.59 6.52 12.39
N VAL A 295 8.76 6.05 13.29
CA VAL A 295 7.32 5.93 13.08
C VAL A 295 6.65 7.22 13.56
N ARG A 296 5.75 7.75 12.76
CA ARG A 296 5.02 9.00 13.00
C ARG A 296 3.52 8.79 12.89
N ALA A 297 2.76 9.52 13.68
CA ALA A 297 1.32 9.62 13.49
C ALA A 297 1.00 10.66 12.41
N SER A 298 0.03 10.34 11.56
CA SER A 298 -0.54 11.27 10.59
C SER A 298 -1.53 12.21 11.25
N GLU A 299 -1.68 13.39 10.69
CA GLU A 299 -2.87 14.23 10.94
C GLU A 299 -4.11 13.56 10.31
N SER A 300 -5.29 13.90 10.84
CA SER A 300 -6.56 13.39 10.33
C SER A 300 -7.65 14.46 10.29
N LEU A 301 -8.61 14.25 9.36
CA LEU A 301 -9.77 15.13 9.23
C LEU A 301 -10.65 15.07 10.48
N LYS A 302 -10.90 13.87 10.99
CA LYS A 302 -11.64 13.67 12.23
C LYS A 302 -10.70 13.67 13.43
N LYS A 303 -11.16 14.22 14.54
CA LYS A 303 -10.40 14.23 15.78
C LYS A 303 -10.58 12.90 16.52
N PRO A 304 -9.57 12.46 17.29
CA PRO A 304 -9.75 11.35 18.23
C PRO A 304 -10.96 11.62 19.15
N ALA A 305 -11.71 10.56 19.47
CA ALA A 305 -12.76 10.68 20.46
C ALA A 305 -12.15 11.15 21.80
N PRO A 306 -12.75 12.12 22.49
CA PRO A 306 -12.25 12.54 23.80
C PRO A 306 -12.32 11.33 24.75
N GLY A 307 -11.18 10.87 25.27
CA GLY A 307 -11.10 9.88 26.34
C GLY A 307 -10.90 8.41 25.95
N LYS A 308 -10.11 8.13 24.92
CA LYS A 308 -9.51 6.79 24.74
C LYS A 308 -7.99 6.86 24.74
#